data_748346f13d2d110da4d1097181ba0be1
#
_entry.id   748346f13d2d110da4d1097181ba0be1
#
_cell.length_a   1.000
_cell.length_b   1.000
_cell.length_c   1.000
_cell.angle_alpha   90.00
_cell.angle_beta   90.00
_cell.angle_gamma   90.00
#
_symmetry.space_group_name_H-M   'P 1'
#
loop_
_entity.id
_entity.type
_entity.pdbx_description
1 polymer ?
#
loop_
_entity_poly.entity_id
_entity_poly.type
_entity_poly.pdbx_seq_one_letter_code
_entity_poly.pdbx_strand_id
1 'polypeptide(L)'
;MSCTKEWVIKGESSSKSSKSVIDRLLDVRGITSEEAKKDFLNPLGITLMHPNAFCDMPKAVDRIVKAIDEKENILIYGDFDADGVTSTSVLMKTFAYLGAEVDYYIPDREAEGHGLNTKALVQLLTKKKPKLIITVDNGISSVEEVKFINSFGRDVIITDHHEAPDELPPALAIINPKAMNALDDKLTTSQLESMTSLAGVGVAFKLAQGVLERFNKLDFSYEIMPFVTVGTIADLVPLIGENRYFVTKGLELIAAGKHYGLKRMLDVAGVGTDNGLTAEQIAFTIAPRINASGGIDTVDA
;
A
#
# COMPACT_ATOMS: atom_id res chain seq x y z
N MET A 1 -35.36 -23.99 8.07
CA MET A 1 -34.84 -23.13 9.15
C MET A 1 -35.10 -21.68 8.74
N SER A 2 -35.98 -20.98 9.45
CA SER A 2 -36.29 -19.58 9.21
C SER A 2 -35.14 -18.74 9.77
N CYS A 3 -34.34 -18.12 8.89
CA CYS A 3 -33.34 -17.18 9.30
C CYS A 3 -34.02 -15.82 9.58
N THR A 4 -34.37 -15.58 10.84
CA THR A 4 -34.87 -14.28 11.28
C THR A 4 -33.70 -13.29 11.33
N LYS A 5 -33.63 -12.41 10.35
CA LYS A 5 -32.68 -11.28 10.39
C LYS A 5 -33.12 -10.30 11.46
N GLU A 6 -32.30 -10.08 12.46
CA GLU A 6 -32.51 -9.07 13.49
C GLU A 6 -31.90 -7.74 13.03
N TRP A 7 -32.70 -6.67 13.09
CA TRP A 7 -32.23 -5.32 12.80
C TRP A 7 -31.55 -4.73 14.04
N VAL A 8 -30.26 -4.50 13.98
CA VAL A 8 -29.51 -3.82 15.03
C VAL A 8 -29.36 -2.35 14.64
N ILE A 9 -30.03 -1.46 15.36
CA ILE A 9 -29.88 0.00 15.19
C ILE A 9 -28.63 0.40 15.97
N LYS A 10 -27.59 0.84 15.26
CA LYS A 10 -26.39 1.39 15.88
C LYS A 10 -26.67 2.84 16.34
N GLY A 11 -26.44 3.10 17.61
CA GLY A 11 -26.61 4.40 18.24
C GLY A 11 -27.95 4.56 18.98
N GLU A 12 -27.92 5.25 20.09
CA GLU A 12 -29.14 5.58 20.82
C GLU A 12 -29.94 6.63 20.06
N SER A 13 -31.20 6.35 19.74
CA SER A 13 -32.15 7.32 19.19
C SER A 13 -32.71 8.17 20.30
N SER A 14 -31.90 8.90 21.06
CA SER A 14 -32.42 9.88 21.98
C SER A 14 -32.69 11.19 21.22
N SER A 15 -33.97 11.53 21.09
CA SER A 15 -34.46 12.83 20.59
C SER A 15 -33.98 14.03 21.42
N LYS A 16 -33.13 13.80 22.42
CA LYS A 16 -32.60 14.80 23.38
C LYS A 16 -31.07 14.93 23.35
N SER A 17 -30.37 14.34 22.39
CA SER A 17 -28.91 14.54 22.28
C SER A 17 -28.62 15.97 21.84
N SER A 18 -27.83 16.71 22.62
CA SER A 18 -27.29 18.03 22.26
C SER A 18 -26.18 17.96 21.18
N LYS A 19 -25.77 16.75 20.79
CA LYS A 19 -24.71 16.50 19.80
C LYS A 19 -25.18 16.83 18.38
N SER A 20 -24.29 17.42 17.58
CA SER A 20 -24.55 17.64 16.15
C SER A 20 -24.81 16.32 15.39
N VAL A 21 -25.44 16.39 14.22
CA VAL A 21 -25.64 15.21 13.37
C VAL A 21 -24.29 14.58 12.96
N ILE A 22 -23.28 15.41 12.69
CA ILE A 22 -21.93 14.97 12.34
C ILE A 22 -21.31 14.20 13.51
N ASP A 23 -21.36 14.72 14.72
CA ASP A 23 -20.82 14.05 15.91
C ASP A 23 -21.46 12.67 16.12
N ARG A 24 -22.79 12.59 15.97
CA ARG A 24 -23.52 11.33 16.09
C ARG A 24 -23.10 10.31 15.02
N LEU A 25 -22.88 10.75 13.78
CA LEU A 25 -22.40 9.90 12.69
C LEU A 25 -20.97 9.40 12.95
N LEU A 26 -20.11 10.25 13.49
CA LEU A 26 -18.74 9.88 13.85
C LEU A 26 -18.73 8.89 15.02
N ASP A 27 -19.53 9.15 16.06
CA ASP A 27 -19.65 8.24 17.20
C ASP A 27 -20.12 6.83 16.78
N VAL A 28 -21.10 6.75 15.86
CA VAL A 28 -21.60 5.47 15.30
C VAL A 28 -20.51 4.74 14.52
N ARG A 29 -19.53 5.45 13.96
CA ARG A 29 -18.36 4.88 13.28
C ARG A 29 -17.20 4.55 14.24
N GLY A 30 -17.37 4.73 15.54
CA GLY A 30 -16.32 4.52 16.54
C GLY A 30 -15.34 5.68 16.68
N ILE A 31 -15.55 6.79 15.97
CA ILE A 31 -14.69 7.99 16.05
C ILE A 31 -15.24 8.89 17.17
N THR A 32 -14.79 8.65 18.39
CA THR A 32 -15.44 9.23 19.59
C THR A 32 -14.64 10.35 20.25
N SER A 33 -13.30 10.34 20.16
CA SER A 33 -12.49 11.41 20.75
C SER A 33 -12.50 12.67 19.89
N GLU A 34 -12.38 13.83 20.50
CA GLU A 34 -12.36 15.12 19.79
C GLU A 34 -11.16 15.24 18.84
N GLU A 35 -10.02 14.64 19.21
CA GLU A 35 -8.82 14.59 18.37
C GLU A 35 -9.08 13.73 17.11
N ALA A 36 -9.58 12.51 17.28
CA ALA A 36 -9.91 11.61 16.17
C ALA A 36 -10.97 12.23 15.24
N LYS A 37 -11.97 12.94 15.77
CA LYS A 37 -12.97 13.67 14.96
C LYS A 37 -12.33 14.79 14.16
N LYS A 38 -11.45 15.57 14.77
CA LYS A 38 -10.72 16.64 14.10
C LYS A 38 -9.87 16.09 12.95
N ASP A 39 -9.10 15.03 13.19
CA ASP A 39 -8.25 14.41 12.19
C ASP A 39 -9.06 13.78 11.06
N PHE A 40 -10.18 13.15 11.38
CA PHE A 40 -11.08 12.60 10.38
C PHE A 40 -11.71 13.67 9.48
N LEU A 41 -12.11 14.81 10.04
CA LEU A 41 -12.73 15.92 9.30
C LEU A 41 -11.71 16.79 8.58
N ASN A 42 -10.47 16.84 9.05
CA ASN A 42 -9.37 17.59 8.44
C ASN A 42 -8.14 16.71 8.20
N PRO A 43 -8.24 15.72 7.31
CA PRO A 43 -7.18 14.73 7.12
C PRO A 43 -5.85 15.33 6.63
N LEU A 44 -5.89 16.46 5.91
CA LEU A 44 -4.66 17.12 5.43
C LEU A 44 -3.89 17.85 6.55
N GLY A 45 -4.51 18.01 7.72
CA GLY A 45 -3.88 18.61 8.91
C GLY A 45 -3.17 17.62 9.82
N ILE A 46 -3.22 16.30 9.53
CA ILE A 46 -2.53 15.30 10.34
C ILE A 46 -1.02 15.27 10.03
N THR A 47 -0.24 14.87 11.01
CA THR A 47 1.18 14.57 10.82
C THR A 47 1.32 13.09 10.43
N LEU A 48 1.90 12.85 9.25
CA LEU A 48 2.18 11.48 8.81
C LEU A 48 3.25 10.84 9.70
N MET A 49 3.09 9.56 9.98
CA MET A 49 4.08 8.79 10.72
C MET A 49 5.38 8.69 9.93
N HIS A 50 6.49 8.88 10.62
CA HIS A 50 7.80 8.69 10.01
C HIS A 50 7.97 7.22 9.59
N PRO A 51 8.62 6.92 8.44
CA PRO A 51 8.86 5.53 8.01
C PRO A 51 9.52 4.65 9.06
N ASN A 52 10.39 5.21 9.90
CA ASN A 52 11.05 4.50 11.00
C ASN A 52 10.09 4.09 12.14
N ALA A 53 8.80 4.37 12.03
CA ALA A 53 7.80 3.72 12.88
C ALA A 53 7.77 2.19 12.66
N PHE A 54 8.23 1.70 11.50
CA PHE A 54 8.53 0.29 11.28
C PHE A 54 9.94 -0.03 11.78
N CYS A 55 10.07 -1.00 12.68
CA CYS A 55 11.36 -1.36 13.31
C CYS A 55 12.43 -1.80 12.29
N ASP A 56 12.04 -2.51 11.24
CA ASP A 56 12.95 -3.00 10.19
C ASP A 56 13.23 -1.97 9.08
N MET A 57 12.58 -0.79 9.11
CA MET A 57 12.74 0.24 8.06
C MET A 57 14.20 0.67 7.87
N PRO A 58 14.97 0.97 8.91
CA PRO A 58 16.37 1.38 8.73
C PRO A 58 17.19 0.32 8.00
N LYS A 59 17.01 -0.96 8.33
CA LYS A 59 17.70 -2.10 7.73
C LYS A 59 17.30 -2.29 6.26
N ALA A 60 16.01 -2.14 5.95
CA ALA A 60 15.52 -2.20 4.58
C ALA A 60 16.09 -1.07 3.72
N VAL A 61 16.03 0.16 4.24
CA VAL A 61 16.54 1.35 3.55
C VAL A 61 18.04 1.25 3.31
N ASP A 62 18.84 0.86 4.31
CA ASP A 62 20.29 0.70 4.16
C ASP A 62 20.64 -0.35 3.09
N ARG A 63 19.89 -1.46 3.02
CA ARG A 63 20.09 -2.49 1.99
C ARG A 63 19.76 -1.99 0.58
N ILE A 64 18.66 -1.21 0.45
CA ILE A 64 18.25 -0.64 -0.84
C ILE A 64 19.26 0.42 -1.30
N VAL A 65 19.69 1.32 -0.41
CA VAL A 65 20.71 2.32 -0.71
C VAL A 65 21.98 1.65 -1.20
N LYS A 66 22.44 0.59 -0.51
CA LYS A 66 23.60 -0.21 -0.97
C LYS A 66 23.38 -0.77 -2.39
N ALA A 67 22.19 -1.30 -2.67
CA ALA A 67 21.90 -1.86 -4.00
C ALA A 67 21.95 -0.77 -5.09
N ILE A 68 21.46 0.43 -4.80
CA ILE A 68 21.51 1.58 -5.73
C ILE A 68 22.97 2.02 -5.96
N ASP A 69 23.73 2.19 -4.89
CA ASP A 69 25.13 2.66 -4.97
C ASP A 69 26.04 1.66 -5.69
N GLU A 70 25.84 0.36 -5.47
CA GLU A 70 26.61 -0.72 -6.08
C GLU A 70 26.04 -1.18 -7.45
N LYS A 71 24.97 -0.55 -7.94
CA LYS A 71 24.25 -0.89 -9.18
C LYS A 71 23.85 -2.37 -9.22
N GLU A 72 23.36 -2.87 -8.12
CA GLU A 72 22.80 -4.21 -8.05
C GLU A 72 21.41 -4.23 -8.67
N ASN A 73 21.09 -5.29 -9.42
CA ASN A 73 19.74 -5.46 -9.95
C ASN A 73 18.75 -5.75 -8.81
N ILE A 74 17.74 -4.90 -8.68
CA ILE A 74 16.61 -5.02 -7.75
C ILE A 74 15.42 -5.59 -8.51
N LEU A 75 14.77 -6.61 -7.97
CA LEU A 75 13.52 -7.15 -8.49
C LEU A 75 12.38 -6.82 -7.52
N ILE A 76 11.36 -6.13 -8.01
CA ILE A 76 10.09 -5.96 -7.29
C ILE A 76 9.17 -7.10 -7.69
N TYR A 77 8.73 -7.89 -6.72
CA TYR A 77 7.76 -8.97 -6.92
C TYR A 77 6.40 -8.50 -6.35
N GLY A 78 5.47 -8.16 -7.25
CA GLY A 78 4.16 -7.63 -6.91
C GLY A 78 3.07 -8.68 -6.78
N ASP A 79 1.83 -8.20 -6.59
CA ASP A 79 0.60 -8.97 -6.78
C ASP A 79 -0.17 -8.44 -8.00
N PHE A 80 -1.11 -9.23 -8.51
CA PHE A 80 -1.82 -8.97 -9.77
C PHE A 80 -3.02 -8.04 -9.62
N ASP A 81 -3.49 -7.77 -8.41
CA ASP A 81 -4.60 -6.85 -8.18
C ASP A 81 -4.16 -5.37 -8.18
N ALA A 82 -5.14 -4.47 -8.04
CA ALA A 82 -4.86 -3.05 -8.14
C ALA A 82 -3.97 -2.53 -7.00
N ASP A 83 -3.99 -3.14 -5.81
CA ASP A 83 -3.09 -2.77 -4.72
C ASP A 83 -1.66 -3.23 -5.03
N GLY A 84 -1.47 -4.49 -5.46
CA GLY A 84 -0.16 -5.02 -5.86
C GLY A 84 0.45 -4.29 -7.06
N VAL A 85 -0.35 -4.00 -8.10
CA VAL A 85 0.09 -3.24 -9.30
C VAL A 85 0.50 -1.82 -8.93
N THR A 86 -0.28 -1.13 -8.10
CA THR A 86 0.07 0.24 -7.68
C THR A 86 1.23 0.27 -6.71
N SER A 87 1.37 -0.72 -5.83
CA SER A 87 2.54 -0.92 -4.97
C SER A 87 3.82 -1.10 -5.78
N THR A 88 3.76 -1.97 -6.80
CA THR A 88 4.85 -2.17 -7.77
C THR A 88 5.21 -0.85 -8.46
N SER A 89 4.21 -0.11 -8.95
CA SER A 89 4.40 1.18 -9.63
C SER A 89 5.06 2.22 -8.73
N VAL A 90 4.69 2.29 -7.45
CA VAL A 90 5.28 3.20 -6.46
C VAL A 90 6.78 2.94 -6.31
N LEU A 91 7.19 1.69 -6.10
CA LEU A 91 8.61 1.37 -5.93
C LEU A 91 9.39 1.47 -7.26
N MET A 92 8.82 1.02 -8.39
CA MET A 92 9.43 1.16 -9.71
C MET A 92 9.76 2.61 -10.03
N LYS A 93 8.79 3.50 -9.86
CA LYS A 93 8.98 4.95 -10.12
C LYS A 93 10.00 5.56 -9.16
N THR A 94 9.97 5.18 -7.90
CA THR A 94 10.91 5.67 -6.88
C THR A 94 12.33 5.26 -7.22
N PHE A 95 12.57 3.99 -7.50
CA PHE A 95 13.91 3.47 -7.76
C PHE A 95 14.45 3.94 -9.12
N ALA A 96 13.60 3.99 -10.15
CA ALA A 96 13.96 4.57 -11.44
C ALA A 96 14.34 6.06 -11.31
N TYR A 97 13.61 6.84 -10.52
CA TYR A 97 13.95 8.24 -10.24
C TYR A 97 15.30 8.40 -9.54
N LEU A 98 15.69 7.43 -8.70
CA LEU A 98 16.97 7.39 -8.02
C LEU A 98 18.10 6.77 -8.85
N GLY A 99 17.80 6.33 -10.07
CA GLY A 99 18.80 5.74 -10.99
C GLY A 99 19.20 4.31 -10.67
N ALA A 100 18.35 3.56 -9.96
CA ALA A 100 18.58 2.15 -9.67
C ALA A 100 18.39 1.27 -10.91
N GLU A 101 19.09 0.14 -10.95
CA GLU A 101 18.79 -0.97 -11.86
C GLU A 101 17.66 -1.79 -11.27
N VAL A 102 16.43 -1.55 -11.73
CA VAL A 102 15.21 -2.15 -11.18
C VAL A 102 14.38 -2.80 -12.26
N ASP A 103 13.88 -3.98 -11.94
CA ASP A 103 12.98 -4.79 -12.72
C ASP A 103 11.75 -5.15 -11.88
N TYR A 104 10.67 -5.59 -12.50
CA TYR A 104 9.50 -6.07 -11.78
C TYR A 104 9.01 -7.41 -12.30
N TYR A 105 8.18 -8.05 -11.50
CA TYR A 105 7.42 -9.24 -11.86
C TYR A 105 6.06 -9.19 -11.15
N ILE A 106 5.01 -9.40 -11.92
CA ILE A 106 3.64 -9.56 -11.42
C ILE A 106 3.20 -10.98 -11.82
N PRO A 107 2.78 -11.83 -10.87
CA PRO A 107 2.37 -13.20 -11.17
C PRO A 107 1.08 -13.22 -11.99
N ASP A 108 0.93 -14.27 -12.80
CA ASP A 108 -0.33 -14.55 -13.47
C ASP A 108 -1.34 -15.13 -12.48
N ARG A 109 -2.51 -14.51 -12.37
CA ARG A 109 -3.56 -14.88 -11.43
C ARG A 109 -4.03 -16.32 -11.58
N GLU A 110 -4.22 -16.79 -12.82
CA GLU A 110 -4.79 -18.10 -13.10
C GLU A 110 -3.73 -19.21 -13.04
N ALA A 111 -2.52 -18.91 -13.53
CA ALA A 111 -1.44 -19.90 -13.61
C ALA A 111 -0.61 -20.05 -12.34
N GLU A 112 -0.48 -18.97 -11.54
CA GLU A 112 0.46 -18.93 -10.41
C GLU A 112 -0.22 -18.67 -9.07
N GLY A 113 -1.37 -18.00 -9.05
CA GLY A 113 -2.10 -17.65 -7.83
C GLY A 113 -1.45 -16.48 -7.08
N HIS A 114 -1.85 -16.30 -5.82
CA HIS A 114 -1.31 -15.26 -4.94
C HIS A 114 0.02 -15.68 -4.29
N GLY A 115 0.85 -14.68 -3.98
CA GLY A 115 2.10 -14.83 -3.26
C GLY A 115 3.28 -15.24 -4.15
N LEU A 116 4.39 -15.60 -3.51
CA LEU A 116 5.60 -16.01 -4.22
C LEU A 116 5.43 -17.41 -4.84
N ASN A 117 5.75 -17.55 -6.13
CA ASN A 117 5.67 -18.81 -6.85
C ASN A 117 7.07 -19.37 -7.12
N THR A 118 7.35 -20.58 -6.62
CA THR A 118 8.68 -21.21 -6.76
C THR A 118 9.10 -21.38 -8.21
N LYS A 119 8.19 -21.72 -9.14
CA LYS A 119 8.53 -21.88 -10.56
C LYS A 119 8.95 -20.57 -11.20
N ALA A 120 8.19 -19.50 -10.90
CA ALA A 120 8.54 -18.14 -11.34
C ALA A 120 9.90 -17.72 -10.75
N LEU A 121 10.12 -17.95 -9.46
CA LEU A 121 11.38 -17.64 -8.78
C LEU A 121 12.59 -18.30 -9.44
N VAL A 122 12.51 -19.58 -9.81
CA VAL A 122 13.60 -20.27 -10.54
C VAL A 122 13.94 -19.54 -11.84
N GLN A 123 12.94 -19.10 -12.60
CA GLN A 123 13.18 -18.38 -13.85
C GLN A 123 13.77 -16.98 -13.59
N LEU A 124 13.24 -16.25 -12.62
CA LEU A 124 13.70 -14.90 -12.26
C LEU A 124 15.14 -14.93 -11.74
N LEU A 125 15.47 -15.85 -10.83
CA LEU A 125 16.80 -15.99 -10.26
C LEU A 125 17.85 -16.40 -11.31
N THR A 126 17.46 -17.17 -12.31
CA THR A 126 18.38 -17.64 -13.37
C THR A 126 18.55 -16.63 -14.51
N LYS A 127 17.44 -15.98 -14.94
CA LYS A 127 17.43 -15.05 -16.08
C LYS A 127 17.78 -13.63 -15.68
N LYS A 128 17.08 -13.06 -14.69
CA LYS A 128 17.27 -11.66 -14.25
C LYS A 128 18.38 -11.52 -13.21
N LYS A 129 18.69 -12.60 -12.47
CA LYS A 129 19.78 -12.67 -11.47
C LYS A 129 19.75 -11.50 -10.46
N PRO A 130 18.60 -11.14 -9.87
CA PRO A 130 18.53 -10.05 -8.93
C PRO A 130 19.44 -10.32 -7.72
N LYS A 131 19.99 -9.28 -7.13
CA LYS A 131 20.72 -9.32 -5.86
C LYS A 131 19.81 -9.07 -4.67
N LEU A 132 18.77 -8.28 -4.89
CA LEU A 132 17.75 -7.93 -3.93
C LEU A 132 16.37 -8.17 -4.53
N ILE A 133 15.51 -8.86 -3.80
CA ILE A 133 14.10 -9.02 -4.13
C ILE A 133 13.28 -8.27 -3.09
N ILE A 134 12.34 -7.44 -3.55
CA ILE A 134 11.42 -6.72 -2.68
C ILE A 134 10.01 -7.17 -3.05
N THR A 135 9.30 -7.79 -2.12
CA THR A 135 7.89 -8.12 -2.34
C THR A 135 7.01 -6.92 -2.00
N VAL A 136 5.94 -6.75 -2.72
CA VAL A 136 4.94 -5.72 -2.42
C VAL A 136 3.55 -6.34 -2.43
N ASP A 137 2.77 -6.06 -1.40
CA ASP A 137 1.41 -6.56 -1.20
C ASP A 137 1.31 -8.09 -1.13
N ASN A 138 2.42 -8.74 -0.81
CA ASN A 138 2.51 -10.18 -0.59
C ASN A 138 3.81 -10.55 0.14
N GLY A 139 3.94 -11.83 0.45
CA GLY A 139 5.19 -12.40 0.94
C GLY A 139 5.24 -12.72 2.43
N ILE A 140 4.36 -12.16 3.26
CA ILE A 140 4.39 -12.37 4.72
C ILE A 140 4.20 -13.85 5.12
N SER A 141 3.56 -14.65 4.28
CA SER A 141 3.34 -16.09 4.51
C SER A 141 4.31 -16.99 3.74
N SER A 142 5.25 -16.43 2.96
CA SER A 142 6.10 -17.15 1.99
C SER A 142 7.41 -17.64 2.63
N VAL A 143 7.31 -18.44 3.71
CA VAL A 143 8.48 -18.92 4.48
C VAL A 143 9.43 -19.76 3.61
N GLU A 144 8.91 -20.73 2.87
CA GLU A 144 9.71 -21.65 2.09
C GLU A 144 10.32 -20.98 0.84
N GLU A 145 9.57 -20.09 0.20
CA GLU A 145 10.03 -19.31 -0.94
C GLU A 145 11.17 -18.37 -0.57
N VAL A 146 11.09 -17.73 0.59
CA VAL A 146 12.16 -16.87 1.10
C VAL A 146 13.39 -17.70 1.49
N LYS A 147 13.22 -18.87 2.13
CA LYS A 147 14.33 -19.82 2.35
C LYS A 147 14.98 -20.22 1.04
N PHE A 148 14.18 -20.50 0.01
CA PHE A 148 14.68 -20.84 -1.32
C PHE A 148 15.48 -19.69 -1.94
N ILE A 149 14.98 -18.46 -1.93
CA ILE A 149 15.70 -17.27 -2.44
C ILE A 149 17.03 -17.08 -1.70
N ASN A 150 17.03 -17.20 -0.38
CA ASN A 150 18.21 -17.07 0.47
C ASN A 150 19.27 -18.14 0.13
N SER A 151 18.87 -19.36 -0.27
CA SER A 151 19.79 -20.40 -0.68
C SER A 151 20.61 -20.06 -1.93
N PHE A 152 20.13 -19.11 -2.75
CA PHE A 152 20.85 -18.52 -3.87
C PHE A 152 21.74 -17.33 -3.48
N GLY A 153 21.86 -17.02 -2.19
CA GLY A 153 22.62 -15.86 -1.70
C GLY A 153 22.00 -14.52 -2.14
N ARG A 154 20.66 -14.43 -2.13
CA ARG A 154 19.92 -13.22 -2.45
C ARG A 154 19.20 -12.72 -1.21
N ASP A 155 19.15 -11.40 -1.05
CA ASP A 155 18.41 -10.77 0.05
C ASP A 155 16.94 -10.55 -0.34
N VAL A 156 16.06 -10.65 0.66
CA VAL A 156 14.64 -10.40 0.51
C VAL A 156 14.20 -9.31 1.49
N ILE A 157 13.45 -8.34 1.00
CA ILE A 157 12.69 -7.39 1.82
C ILE A 157 11.22 -7.63 1.53
N ILE A 158 10.41 -7.81 2.57
CA ILE A 158 8.96 -7.99 2.45
C ILE A 158 8.28 -6.67 2.79
N THR A 159 7.42 -6.18 1.89
CA THR A 159 6.43 -5.15 2.20
C THR A 159 5.04 -5.73 1.99
N ASP A 160 4.27 -5.83 3.06
CA ASP A 160 2.97 -6.50 3.05
C ASP A 160 2.06 -5.89 4.13
N HIS A 161 0.76 -6.13 4.04
CA HIS A 161 -0.23 -5.67 5.02
C HIS A 161 -1.20 -6.77 5.47
N HIS A 162 -1.07 -7.96 4.90
CA HIS A 162 -1.86 -9.12 5.26
C HIS A 162 -1.55 -9.60 6.68
N GLU A 163 -2.45 -10.40 7.26
CA GLU A 163 -2.24 -10.99 8.58
C GLU A 163 -0.97 -11.84 8.61
N ALA A 164 -0.12 -11.59 9.59
CA ALA A 164 1.14 -12.29 9.72
C ALA A 164 0.93 -13.67 10.39
N PRO A 165 1.54 -14.75 9.87
CA PRO A 165 1.54 -16.04 10.50
C PRO A 165 2.45 -16.07 11.75
N ASP A 166 2.33 -17.14 12.57
CA ASP A 166 3.20 -17.34 13.74
C ASP A 166 4.69 -17.49 13.35
N GLU A 167 4.98 -18.19 12.24
CA GLU A 167 6.32 -18.31 11.68
C GLU A 167 6.52 -17.30 10.55
N LEU A 168 7.37 -16.32 10.79
CA LEU A 168 7.70 -15.30 9.78
C LEU A 168 8.76 -15.80 8.79
N PRO A 169 8.70 -15.39 7.52
CA PRO A 169 9.73 -15.68 6.54
C PRO A 169 11.11 -15.14 6.98
N PRO A 170 12.21 -15.87 6.73
CA PRO A 170 13.56 -15.43 7.09
C PRO A 170 14.08 -14.36 6.13
N ALA A 171 13.30 -13.30 5.91
CA ALA A 171 13.67 -12.15 5.10
C ALA A 171 14.71 -11.27 5.82
N LEU A 172 15.47 -10.49 5.06
CA LEU A 172 16.40 -9.52 5.63
C LEU A 172 15.64 -8.46 6.43
N ALA A 173 14.51 -7.99 5.93
CA ALA A 173 13.64 -7.04 6.63
C ALA A 173 12.17 -7.31 6.30
N ILE A 174 11.28 -7.09 7.27
CA ILE A 174 9.85 -7.25 7.13
C ILE A 174 9.16 -5.93 7.50
N ILE A 175 8.56 -5.30 6.50
CA ILE A 175 7.76 -4.09 6.64
C ILE A 175 6.29 -4.49 6.52
N ASN A 176 5.73 -4.97 7.62
CA ASN A 176 4.32 -5.33 7.71
C ASN A 176 3.78 -4.88 9.07
N PRO A 177 2.79 -3.97 9.12
CA PRO A 177 2.35 -3.37 10.38
C PRO A 177 1.65 -4.36 11.33
N LYS A 178 1.27 -5.54 10.84
CA LYS A 178 0.60 -6.59 11.61
C LYS A 178 1.55 -7.71 12.06
N ALA A 179 2.82 -7.67 11.65
CA ALA A 179 3.80 -8.63 12.12
C ALA A 179 4.21 -8.34 13.57
N MET A 180 4.60 -9.38 14.30
CA MET A 180 5.02 -9.26 15.70
C MET A 180 6.23 -8.31 15.80
N ASN A 181 6.15 -7.34 16.72
CA ASN A 181 7.20 -6.34 16.96
C ASN A 181 7.61 -5.51 15.75
N ALA A 182 6.72 -5.37 14.74
CA ALA A 182 7.03 -4.65 13.52
C ALA A 182 7.00 -3.12 13.67
N LEU A 183 6.24 -2.61 14.63
CA LEU A 183 6.06 -1.19 14.88
C LEU A 183 6.69 -0.75 16.21
N ASP A 184 7.08 0.54 16.28
CA ASP A 184 7.58 1.17 17.51
C ASP A 184 6.53 1.06 18.63
N ASP A 185 6.93 0.56 19.79
CA ASP A 185 6.09 0.38 20.97
C ASP A 185 5.60 1.68 21.61
N LYS A 186 6.16 2.82 21.19
CA LYS A 186 5.76 4.16 21.65
C LYS A 186 4.58 4.75 20.91
N LEU A 187 4.08 4.07 19.88
CA LEU A 187 2.92 4.54 19.12
C LEU A 187 1.68 4.59 20.01
N THR A 188 0.92 5.67 19.89
CA THR A 188 -0.42 5.76 20.49
C THR A 188 -1.39 4.78 19.82
N THR A 189 -2.48 4.45 20.49
CA THR A 189 -3.52 3.57 19.94
C THR A 189 -4.01 4.06 18.57
N SER A 190 -4.24 5.36 18.41
CA SER A 190 -4.69 5.94 17.14
C SER A 190 -3.63 5.84 16.05
N GLN A 191 -2.35 6.03 16.39
CA GLN A 191 -1.24 5.85 15.45
C GLN A 191 -1.08 4.39 15.04
N LEU A 192 -1.19 3.47 15.99
CA LEU A 192 -1.15 2.04 15.73
C LEU A 192 -2.30 1.62 14.81
N GLU A 193 -3.54 2.07 15.09
CA GLU A 193 -4.69 1.81 14.24
C GLU A 193 -4.50 2.36 12.82
N SER A 194 -3.96 3.57 12.69
CA SER A 194 -3.63 4.17 11.40
C SER A 194 -2.63 3.33 10.61
N MET A 195 -1.54 2.87 11.28
CA MET A 195 -0.49 2.07 10.63
C MET A 195 -0.98 0.66 10.25
N THR A 196 -1.71 -0.01 11.14
CA THR A 196 -2.23 -1.37 10.89
C THR A 196 -3.37 -1.40 9.86
N SER A 197 -3.96 -0.25 9.56
CA SER A 197 -4.99 -0.08 8.52
C SER A 197 -4.41 0.21 7.13
N LEU A 198 -3.09 0.37 6.97
CA LEU A 198 -2.50 0.64 5.66
C LEU A 198 -2.79 -0.50 4.68
N ALA A 199 -3.10 -0.15 3.41
CA ALA A 199 -3.08 -1.07 2.28
C ALA A 199 -1.62 -1.42 1.91
N GLY A 200 -1.42 -2.45 1.09
CA GLY A 200 -0.07 -2.84 0.62
C GLY A 200 0.67 -1.68 -0.03
N VAL A 201 -0.02 -0.88 -0.85
CA VAL A 201 0.57 0.32 -1.46
C VAL A 201 0.96 1.38 -0.43
N GLY A 202 0.23 1.50 0.67
CA GLY A 202 0.58 2.39 1.78
C GLY A 202 1.87 1.95 2.46
N VAL A 203 2.06 0.65 2.66
CA VAL A 203 3.31 0.08 3.19
C VAL A 203 4.48 0.28 2.22
N ALA A 204 4.28 -0.02 0.93
CA ALA A 204 5.29 0.24 -0.11
C ALA A 204 5.66 1.72 -0.20
N PHE A 205 4.69 2.62 -0.01
CA PHE A 205 4.92 4.06 0.03
C PHE A 205 5.78 4.48 1.23
N LYS A 206 5.57 3.88 2.41
CA LYS A 206 6.45 4.12 3.57
C LYS A 206 7.89 3.72 3.28
N LEU A 207 8.10 2.58 2.62
CA LEU A 207 9.44 2.17 2.20
C LEU A 207 10.03 3.18 1.20
N ALA A 208 9.24 3.60 0.20
CA ALA A 208 9.65 4.63 -0.76
C ALA A 208 10.04 5.94 -0.07
N GLN A 209 9.26 6.41 0.91
CA GLN A 209 9.58 7.62 1.68
C GLN A 209 10.91 7.48 2.45
N GLY A 210 11.14 6.34 3.12
CA GLY A 210 12.39 6.09 3.83
C GLY A 210 13.62 6.12 2.91
N VAL A 211 13.50 5.53 1.70
CA VAL A 211 14.58 5.59 0.70
C VAL A 211 14.76 7.00 0.15
N LEU A 212 13.68 7.68 -0.23
CA LEU A 212 13.74 9.06 -0.76
C LEU A 212 14.36 10.03 0.24
N GLU A 213 14.08 9.88 1.52
CA GLU A 213 14.66 10.69 2.60
C GLU A 213 16.18 10.56 2.64
N ARG A 214 16.73 9.35 2.51
CA ARG A 214 18.17 9.09 2.49
C ARG A 214 18.88 9.77 1.32
N PHE A 215 18.17 10.02 0.21
CA PHE A 215 18.68 10.75 -0.95
C PHE A 215 18.31 12.24 -0.95
N ASN A 216 17.66 12.75 0.09
CA ASN A 216 17.13 14.12 0.17
C ASN A 216 16.17 14.45 -0.99
N LYS A 217 15.29 13.51 -1.36
CA LYS A 217 14.35 13.59 -2.48
C LYS A 217 12.89 13.36 -2.05
N LEU A 218 12.57 13.63 -0.79
CA LEU A 218 11.25 13.32 -0.22
C LEU A 218 10.09 14.00 -0.98
N ASP A 219 10.32 15.14 -1.65
CA ASP A 219 9.31 15.81 -2.46
C ASP A 219 8.76 14.92 -3.60
N PHE A 220 9.54 13.93 -4.07
CA PHE A 220 9.07 12.99 -5.08
C PHE A 220 7.89 12.14 -4.59
N SER A 221 7.65 12.05 -3.28
CA SER A 221 6.50 11.38 -2.70
C SER A 221 5.16 11.88 -3.27
N TYR A 222 5.07 13.16 -3.63
CA TYR A 222 3.86 13.72 -4.25
C TYR A 222 3.63 13.20 -5.69
N GLU A 223 4.68 12.85 -6.41
CA GLU A 223 4.57 12.28 -7.76
C GLU A 223 4.04 10.83 -7.75
N ILE A 224 4.31 10.08 -6.70
CA ILE A 224 3.86 8.69 -6.56
C ILE A 224 2.55 8.54 -5.78
N MET A 225 2.12 9.56 -5.04
CA MET A 225 0.90 9.53 -4.22
C MET A 225 -0.39 9.19 -4.98
N PRO A 226 -0.61 9.61 -6.25
CA PRO A 226 -1.76 9.17 -7.04
C PRO A 226 -1.92 7.65 -7.13
N PHE A 227 -0.82 6.89 -7.21
CA PHE A 227 -0.86 5.42 -7.20
C PHE A 227 -1.24 4.88 -5.82
N VAL A 228 -0.70 5.48 -4.75
CA VAL A 228 -1.07 5.15 -3.37
C VAL A 228 -2.58 5.33 -3.16
N THR A 229 -3.14 6.41 -3.68
CA THR A 229 -4.57 6.69 -3.61
C THR A 229 -5.40 5.61 -4.30
N VAL A 230 -5.01 5.20 -5.51
CA VAL A 230 -5.75 4.20 -6.29
C VAL A 230 -5.72 2.84 -5.59
N GLY A 231 -4.56 2.35 -5.15
CA GLY A 231 -4.43 1.07 -4.46
C GLY A 231 -5.17 1.07 -3.12
N THR A 232 -4.99 2.12 -2.29
CA THR A 232 -5.70 2.26 -1.01
C THR A 232 -7.23 2.21 -1.17
N ILE A 233 -7.77 2.83 -2.22
CA ILE A 233 -9.22 2.78 -2.51
C ILE A 233 -9.62 1.40 -3.01
N ALA A 234 -8.80 0.78 -3.86
CA ALA A 234 -9.09 -0.51 -4.49
C ALA A 234 -9.11 -1.66 -3.49
N ASP A 235 -8.22 -1.64 -2.49
CA ASP A 235 -8.11 -2.65 -1.44
C ASP A 235 -9.22 -2.56 -0.37
N LEU A 236 -10.06 -1.51 -0.41
CA LEU A 236 -11.19 -1.32 0.50
C LEU A 236 -10.82 -1.22 1.99
N VAL A 237 -9.58 -0.88 2.31
CA VAL A 237 -9.14 -0.64 3.69
C VAL A 237 -9.88 0.56 4.33
N PRO A 238 -9.96 0.61 5.67
CA PRO A 238 -10.56 1.75 6.36
C PRO A 238 -9.89 3.07 5.99
N LEU A 239 -10.68 4.07 5.55
CA LEU A 239 -10.17 5.41 5.22
C LEU A 239 -10.09 6.27 6.50
N ILE A 240 -9.18 5.88 7.39
CA ILE A 240 -8.83 6.58 8.64
C ILE A 240 -7.34 6.94 8.63
N GLY A 241 -6.90 7.80 9.52
CA GLY A 241 -5.50 8.16 9.69
C GLY A 241 -4.81 8.48 8.35
N GLU A 242 -3.69 7.83 8.09
CA GLU A 242 -2.89 8.08 6.88
C GLU A 242 -3.57 7.65 5.58
N ASN A 243 -4.37 6.57 5.58
CA ASN A 243 -5.15 6.20 4.39
C ASN A 243 -6.06 7.32 3.95
N ARG A 244 -6.70 8.00 4.91
CA ARG A 244 -7.58 9.14 4.62
C ARG A 244 -6.80 10.34 4.09
N TYR A 245 -5.61 10.61 4.63
CA TYR A 245 -4.70 11.62 4.10
C TYR A 245 -4.30 11.30 2.65
N PHE A 246 -3.82 10.08 2.38
CA PHE A 246 -3.38 9.66 1.06
C PHE A 246 -4.51 9.77 0.03
N VAL A 247 -5.71 9.32 0.39
CA VAL A 247 -6.86 9.42 -0.50
C VAL A 247 -7.25 10.87 -0.75
N THR A 248 -7.34 11.70 0.30
CA THR A 248 -7.74 13.11 0.14
C THR A 248 -6.72 13.87 -0.70
N LYS A 249 -5.43 13.75 -0.37
CA LYS A 249 -4.36 14.45 -1.09
C LYS A 249 -4.17 13.93 -2.50
N GLY A 250 -4.22 12.63 -2.68
CA GLY A 250 -4.03 12.03 -3.99
C GLY A 250 -5.17 12.29 -4.96
N LEU A 251 -6.43 12.36 -4.52
CA LEU A 251 -7.55 12.77 -5.37
C LEU A 251 -7.35 14.20 -5.93
N GLU A 252 -6.81 15.13 -5.12
CA GLU A 252 -6.44 16.46 -5.60
C GLU A 252 -5.35 16.38 -6.69
N LEU A 253 -4.31 15.54 -6.46
CA LEU A 253 -3.20 15.39 -7.41
C LEU A 253 -3.64 14.71 -8.71
N ILE A 254 -4.54 13.72 -8.64
CA ILE A 254 -5.12 13.06 -9.82
C ILE A 254 -5.96 14.07 -10.61
N ALA A 255 -6.84 14.83 -9.93
CA ALA A 255 -7.69 15.84 -10.56
C ALA A 255 -6.87 16.94 -11.25
N ALA A 256 -5.68 17.28 -10.72
CA ALA A 256 -4.75 18.22 -11.35
C ALA A 256 -4.17 17.71 -12.69
N GLY A 257 -4.40 16.45 -13.07
CA GLY A 257 -4.12 15.89 -14.38
C GLY A 257 -2.65 15.74 -14.76
N LYS A 258 -1.73 15.77 -13.80
CA LYS A 258 -0.28 15.64 -14.05
C LYS A 258 0.14 14.24 -14.50
N HIS A 259 -0.59 13.20 -14.12
CA HIS A 259 -0.31 11.81 -14.46
C HIS A 259 -1.05 11.41 -15.73
N TYR A 260 -0.32 11.39 -16.86
CA TYR A 260 -0.91 11.12 -18.18
C TYR A 260 -1.71 9.81 -18.22
N GLY A 261 -1.17 8.70 -17.70
CA GLY A 261 -1.85 7.40 -17.71
C GLY A 261 -3.17 7.41 -16.93
N LEU A 262 -3.16 7.89 -15.68
CA LEU A 262 -4.37 8.01 -14.88
C LEU A 262 -5.40 8.98 -15.51
N LYS A 263 -4.93 10.10 -16.07
CA LYS A 263 -5.79 11.04 -16.81
C LYS A 263 -6.46 10.34 -17.98
N ARG A 264 -5.71 9.59 -18.79
CA ARG A 264 -6.28 8.86 -19.94
C ARG A 264 -7.28 7.78 -19.50
N MET A 265 -7.02 7.09 -18.38
CA MET A 265 -7.99 6.13 -17.84
C MET A 265 -9.29 6.83 -17.42
N LEU A 266 -9.23 8.00 -16.78
CA LEU A 266 -10.40 8.81 -16.44
C LEU A 266 -11.16 9.27 -17.69
N ASP A 267 -10.45 9.79 -18.71
CA ASP A 267 -11.03 10.22 -19.97
C ASP A 267 -11.80 9.08 -20.66
N VAL A 268 -11.17 7.88 -20.76
CA VAL A 268 -11.80 6.70 -21.38
C VAL A 268 -12.98 6.21 -20.54
N ALA A 269 -12.91 6.36 -19.23
CA ALA A 269 -14.01 6.01 -18.31
C ALA A 269 -15.16 7.06 -18.32
N GLY A 270 -14.99 8.19 -18.99
CA GLY A 270 -15.99 9.27 -19.04
C GLY A 270 -16.09 10.04 -17.72
N VAL A 271 -15.05 10.03 -16.89
CA VAL A 271 -15.02 10.71 -15.58
C VAL A 271 -14.40 12.09 -15.76
N GLY A 272 -15.22 13.14 -15.62
CA GLY A 272 -14.74 14.52 -15.58
C GLY A 272 -14.11 14.87 -14.23
N THR A 273 -13.12 15.77 -14.26
CA THR A 273 -12.39 16.23 -13.05
C THR A 273 -12.73 17.67 -12.64
N ASP A 274 -13.58 18.36 -13.38
CA ASP A 274 -13.88 19.78 -13.20
C ASP A 274 -14.49 20.12 -11.81
N ASN A 275 -15.21 19.16 -11.23
CA ASN A 275 -15.82 19.27 -9.91
C ASN A 275 -15.04 18.51 -8.82
N GLY A 276 -13.79 18.16 -9.08
CA GLY A 276 -12.98 17.27 -8.24
C GLY A 276 -13.27 15.80 -8.50
N LEU A 277 -12.52 14.93 -7.84
CA LEU A 277 -12.67 13.47 -7.89
C LEU A 277 -13.12 12.93 -6.54
N THR A 278 -13.90 11.86 -6.56
CA THR A 278 -14.32 11.13 -5.36
C THR A 278 -13.68 9.74 -5.30
N ALA A 279 -13.54 9.21 -4.08
CA ALA A 279 -13.07 7.82 -3.90
C ALA A 279 -14.00 6.82 -4.61
N GLU A 280 -15.32 7.07 -4.62
CA GLU A 280 -16.30 6.22 -5.32
C GLU A 280 -16.03 6.15 -6.82
N GLN A 281 -15.72 7.28 -7.48
CA GLN A 281 -15.36 7.29 -8.90
C GLN A 281 -14.11 6.45 -9.16
N ILE A 282 -13.07 6.54 -8.33
CA ILE A 282 -11.87 5.70 -8.47
C ILE A 282 -12.22 4.23 -8.25
N ALA A 283 -12.97 3.90 -7.18
CA ALA A 283 -13.34 2.53 -6.82
C ALA A 283 -14.15 1.81 -7.91
N PHE A 284 -15.06 2.52 -8.57
CA PHE A 284 -15.97 1.91 -9.57
C PHE A 284 -15.55 2.11 -11.02
N THR A 285 -14.52 2.92 -11.29
CA THR A 285 -14.07 3.14 -12.67
C THR A 285 -12.62 2.76 -12.92
N ILE A 286 -11.69 3.19 -12.07
CA ILE A 286 -10.25 2.97 -12.28
C ILE A 286 -9.81 1.60 -11.72
N ALA A 287 -10.11 1.33 -10.46
CA ALA A 287 -9.70 0.08 -9.81
C ALA A 287 -10.17 -1.19 -10.55
N PRO A 288 -11.45 -1.30 -11.03
CA PRO A 288 -11.89 -2.46 -11.79
C PRO A 288 -11.16 -2.66 -13.11
N ARG A 289 -10.70 -1.57 -13.76
CA ARG A 289 -9.95 -1.66 -15.02
C ARG A 289 -8.54 -2.20 -14.81
N ILE A 290 -7.89 -1.81 -13.70
CA ILE A 290 -6.59 -2.36 -13.30
C ILE A 290 -6.75 -3.83 -12.95
N ASN A 291 -7.74 -4.20 -12.11
CA ASN A 291 -8.01 -5.59 -11.75
C ASN A 291 -8.33 -6.49 -12.96
N ALA A 292 -9.03 -5.94 -13.97
CA ALA A 292 -9.37 -6.70 -15.17
C ALA A 292 -8.14 -7.02 -16.03
N SER A 293 -7.13 -6.15 -16.06
CA SER A 293 -5.90 -6.42 -16.83
C SER A 293 -5.14 -7.62 -16.28
N GLY A 294 -5.08 -7.78 -14.95
CA GLY A 294 -4.47 -8.94 -14.30
C GLY A 294 -5.25 -10.26 -14.45
N GLY A 295 -6.49 -10.21 -14.99
CA GLY A 295 -7.35 -11.39 -15.18
C GLY A 295 -7.54 -11.79 -16.66
N ILE A 296 -7.03 -11.03 -17.63
CA ILE A 296 -7.25 -11.26 -19.06
C ILE A 296 -5.95 -11.47 -19.83
N ASP A 297 -4.85 -10.86 -19.40
CA ASP A 297 -3.53 -10.97 -20.03
C ASP A 297 -2.41 -10.66 -19.02
N THR A 298 -1.17 -10.98 -19.36
CA THR A 298 -0.01 -10.58 -18.53
C THR A 298 0.01 -9.06 -18.39
N VAL A 299 0.15 -8.59 -17.16
CA VAL A 299 0.21 -7.16 -16.87
C VAL A 299 1.57 -6.62 -17.31
N ASP A 300 1.73 -6.33 -18.58
CA ASP A 300 2.80 -5.49 -19.10
C ASP A 300 2.41 -4.02 -18.91
N ALA A 301 2.87 -3.46 -17.78
CA ALA A 301 2.57 -2.08 -17.38
C ALA A 301 3.55 -1.08 -17.99
#